data_ca0192713cc18c83b115927691f95516
#
_entry.id   ca0192713cc18c83b115927691f95516
#
_cell.length_a   1.000
_cell.length_b   1.000
_cell.length_c   1.000
_cell.angle_alpha   90.00
_cell.angle_beta   90.00
_cell.angle_gamma   90.00
#
_symmetry.space_group_name_H-M   'P 1'
#
loop_
_entity.id
_entity.type
_entity.pdbx_description
1 polymer ?
#
loop_
_entity_poly.entity_id
_entity_poly.type
_entity_poly.pdbx_seq_one_letter_code
_entity_poly.pdbx_strand_id
1 'polypeptide(L)'
;IGAAIMDHLFGPEQNGRVPIVGVAGTKGTTLISRLIAWLIQVTGKHVGLACTNGLYLDNRLVDKNNGVNWESSQRLLINRSVEAAVFENSSRMILSEGLAYDKCAVGVVTDMLNHEDLTDFYIEEDEHLFKVLRTQVDVVLPDGVAVLNAADHMVVELADLCDGKVIFYALDADLDVIAKHRAAGERAVFLQDNNIVLATGVEETVLLPVSSLKPTKAAQPECVLAAVAAAWALGITPELISAGLMTFESKPKKTNY
;
A
#
# COMPACT_ATOMS: atom_id res chain seq x y z
N ILE A 1 -15.23 26.34 17.14
CA ILE A 1 -14.58 27.18 16.10
C ILE A 1 -13.94 26.29 15.05
N GLY A 2 -13.11 25.28 15.41
CA GLY A 2 -12.45 24.40 14.44
C GLY A 2 -13.42 23.65 13.52
N ALA A 3 -14.47 23.03 14.06
CA ALA A 3 -15.50 22.34 13.27
C ALA A 3 -16.19 23.29 12.27
N ALA A 4 -16.59 24.49 12.70
CA ALA A 4 -17.22 25.46 11.81
C ALA A 4 -16.31 25.95 10.67
N ILE A 5 -14.98 25.99 10.89
CA ILE A 5 -14.01 26.30 9.83
C ILE A 5 -13.93 25.15 8.84
N MET A 6 -13.89 23.90 9.34
CA MET A 6 -13.87 22.71 8.48
C MET A 6 -15.14 22.62 7.63
N ASP A 7 -16.31 22.80 8.24
CA ASP A 7 -17.61 22.80 7.55
C ASP A 7 -17.74 23.90 6.48
N HIS A 8 -17.01 25.02 6.67
CA HIS A 8 -16.98 26.10 5.70
C HIS A 8 -16.01 25.86 4.55
N LEU A 9 -14.89 25.19 4.82
CA LEU A 9 -13.84 24.92 3.82
C LEU A 9 -14.10 23.65 2.99
N PHE A 10 -14.81 22.70 3.55
CA PHE A 10 -15.08 21.41 2.92
C PHE A 10 -16.60 21.19 2.87
N GLY A 11 -17.10 20.65 1.77
CA GLY A 11 -18.50 20.28 1.63
C GLY A 11 -18.91 19.18 2.64
N PRO A 12 -20.22 18.94 2.84
CA PRO A 12 -20.73 18.01 3.84
C PRO A 12 -20.19 16.56 3.73
N GLU A 13 -19.70 16.19 2.56
CA GLU A 13 -19.11 14.85 2.28
C GLU A 13 -17.58 14.89 2.15
N GLN A 14 -16.95 16.05 2.38
CA GLN A 14 -15.50 16.21 2.29
C GLN A 14 -14.90 16.31 3.69
N ASN A 15 -14.06 15.34 4.05
CA ASN A 15 -13.38 15.34 5.34
C ASN A 15 -12.04 16.10 5.35
N GLY A 16 -11.68 16.74 4.22
CA GLY A 16 -10.42 17.47 4.06
C GLY A 16 -9.16 16.60 4.08
N ARG A 17 -9.30 15.28 4.04
CA ARG A 17 -8.18 14.35 4.07
C ARG A 17 -7.72 13.99 2.66
N VAL A 18 -6.40 13.98 2.49
CA VAL A 18 -5.76 13.36 1.33
C VAL A 18 -5.77 11.86 1.53
N PRO A 19 -6.21 11.04 0.55
CA PRO A 19 -6.08 9.58 0.62
C PRO A 19 -4.62 9.18 0.84
N ILE A 20 -4.36 8.44 1.92
CA ILE A 20 -3.03 7.96 2.28
C ILE A 20 -3.00 6.45 2.12
N VAL A 21 -1.91 5.95 1.52
CA VAL A 21 -1.55 4.54 1.51
C VAL A 21 -0.26 4.36 2.28
N GLY A 22 -0.29 3.57 3.35
CA GLY A 22 0.90 3.14 4.07
C GLY A 22 1.29 1.72 3.67
N VAL A 23 2.58 1.48 3.46
CA VAL A 23 3.13 0.16 3.10
C VAL A 23 4.18 -0.23 4.11
N ALA A 24 3.94 -1.32 4.85
CA ALA A 24 4.85 -1.83 5.87
C ALA A 24 5.21 -3.30 5.60
N GLY A 25 6.30 -3.75 6.18
CA GLY A 25 6.89 -5.07 6.00
C GLY A 25 8.34 -4.98 5.53
N THR A 26 8.92 -6.09 5.08
CA THR A 26 10.35 -6.13 4.72
C THR A 26 10.59 -6.45 3.24
N LYS A 27 9.68 -7.15 2.59
CA LYS A 27 9.86 -7.59 1.20
C LYS A 27 9.17 -6.67 0.20
N GLY A 28 9.98 -6.05 -0.65
CA GLY A 28 9.49 -5.34 -1.84
C GLY A 28 8.70 -4.07 -1.56
N THR A 29 8.67 -3.56 -0.34
CA THR A 29 7.90 -2.38 0.08
C THR A 29 8.15 -1.16 -0.81
N THR A 30 9.41 -0.93 -1.21
CA THR A 30 9.76 0.15 -2.13
C THR A 30 9.12 -0.04 -3.52
N LEU A 31 9.15 -1.25 -4.07
CA LEU A 31 8.52 -1.53 -5.38
C LEU A 31 7.01 -1.40 -5.28
N ILE A 32 6.40 -1.93 -4.23
CA ILE A 32 4.96 -1.83 -3.97
C ILE A 32 4.55 -0.37 -3.86
N SER A 33 5.22 0.43 -3.03
CA SER A 33 4.93 1.86 -2.85
C SER A 33 5.03 2.64 -4.18
N ARG A 34 6.05 2.35 -4.99
CA ARG A 34 6.22 2.99 -6.31
C ARG A 34 5.17 2.55 -7.32
N LEU A 35 4.76 1.27 -7.31
CA LEU A 35 3.67 0.78 -8.16
C LEU A 35 2.35 1.43 -7.77
N ILE A 36 2.03 1.48 -6.48
CA ILE A 36 0.80 2.13 -5.97
C ILE A 36 0.75 3.60 -6.39
N ALA A 37 1.85 4.34 -6.14
CA ALA A 37 1.93 5.76 -6.52
C ALA A 37 1.71 5.96 -8.02
N TRP A 38 2.30 5.09 -8.85
CA TRP A 38 2.08 5.13 -10.29
C TRP A 38 0.63 4.83 -10.69
N LEU A 39 0.02 3.78 -10.10
CA LEU A 39 -1.37 3.40 -10.39
C LEU A 39 -2.35 4.50 -9.98
N ILE A 40 -2.09 5.22 -8.89
CA ILE A 40 -2.87 6.41 -8.52
C ILE A 40 -2.64 7.54 -9.54
N GLN A 41 -1.39 7.79 -9.94
CA GLN A 41 -1.08 8.84 -10.90
C GLN A 41 -1.73 8.63 -12.28
N VAL A 42 -1.90 7.39 -12.72
CA VAL A 42 -2.62 7.07 -13.98
C VAL A 42 -4.07 7.56 -13.95
N THR A 43 -4.67 7.73 -12.77
CA THR A 43 -6.01 8.33 -12.63
C THR A 43 -6.03 9.86 -12.83
N GLY A 44 -4.87 10.50 -13.04
CA GLY A 44 -4.72 11.94 -13.19
C GLY A 44 -4.48 12.72 -11.90
N LYS A 45 -4.40 12.06 -10.75
CA LYS A 45 -4.12 12.71 -9.46
C LYS A 45 -2.64 13.04 -9.30
N HIS A 46 -2.37 14.14 -8.60
CA HIS A 46 -1.03 14.50 -8.14
C HIS A 46 -0.63 13.69 -6.92
N VAL A 47 0.42 12.88 -7.05
CA VAL A 47 0.80 11.87 -6.06
C VAL A 47 2.13 12.22 -5.41
N GLY A 48 2.13 12.27 -4.08
CA GLY A 48 3.35 12.29 -3.27
C GLY A 48 3.75 10.87 -2.88
N LEU A 49 5.06 10.54 -3.00
CA LEU A 49 5.61 9.26 -2.56
C LEU A 49 6.88 9.49 -1.73
N ALA A 50 6.91 8.94 -0.52
CA ALA A 50 8.13 8.83 0.28
C ALA A 50 8.49 7.34 0.43
N CYS A 51 9.68 6.97 -0.03
CA CYS A 51 10.16 5.59 0.00
C CYS A 51 11.69 5.55 0.15
N THR A 52 12.26 4.37 0.33
CA THR A 52 13.72 4.18 0.47
C THR A 52 14.52 4.82 -0.67
N ASN A 53 13.96 4.85 -1.88
CA ASN A 53 14.63 5.43 -3.05
C ASN A 53 14.52 6.95 -3.14
N GLY A 54 13.83 7.60 -2.22
CA GLY A 54 13.70 9.06 -2.15
C GLY A 54 12.29 9.57 -1.99
N LEU A 55 12.19 10.89 -2.12
CA LEU A 55 10.94 11.64 -2.13
C LEU A 55 10.56 11.99 -3.55
N TYR A 56 9.34 11.68 -3.94
CA TYR A 56 8.83 11.91 -5.30
C TYR A 56 7.55 12.73 -5.27
N LEU A 57 7.39 13.55 -6.30
CA LEU A 57 6.14 14.24 -6.63
C LEU A 57 5.84 13.97 -8.11
N ASP A 58 4.72 13.34 -8.42
CA ASP A 58 4.34 12.95 -9.79
C ASP A 58 5.44 12.18 -10.54
N ASN A 59 6.00 11.16 -9.90
CA ASN A 59 7.10 10.36 -10.43
C ASN A 59 8.42 11.14 -10.70
N ARG A 60 8.49 12.42 -10.27
CA ARG A 60 9.73 13.21 -10.30
C ARG A 60 10.43 13.06 -8.95
N LEU A 61 11.70 12.68 -8.99
CA LEU A 61 12.55 12.65 -7.80
C LEU A 61 12.81 14.08 -7.31
N VAL A 62 12.31 14.42 -6.13
CA VAL A 62 12.50 15.73 -5.47
C VAL A 62 13.70 15.70 -4.53
N ASP A 63 13.86 14.57 -3.81
CA ASP A 63 14.97 14.34 -2.90
C ASP A 63 15.45 12.90 -3.07
N LYS A 64 16.77 12.71 -3.25
CA LYS A 64 17.38 11.40 -3.48
C LYS A 64 17.74 10.65 -2.18
N ASN A 65 17.64 11.32 -1.04
CA ASN A 65 17.90 10.71 0.25
C ASN A 65 16.77 9.73 0.59
N ASN A 66 17.05 8.78 1.48
CA ASN A 66 16.03 7.86 1.97
C ASN A 66 14.82 8.64 2.51
N GLY A 67 13.64 8.43 1.90
CA GLY A 67 12.40 9.11 2.25
C GLY A 67 11.60 8.41 3.36
N VAL A 68 12.08 7.27 3.88
CA VAL A 68 11.41 6.52 4.95
C VAL A 68 11.73 7.19 6.30
N ASN A 69 11.10 8.34 6.52
CA ASN A 69 11.20 9.12 7.76
C ASN A 69 10.00 10.07 7.88
N TRP A 70 9.78 10.54 9.11
CA TRP A 70 8.65 11.42 9.44
C TRP A 70 8.70 12.76 8.69
N GLU A 71 9.89 13.36 8.57
CA GLU A 71 10.08 14.67 7.92
C GLU A 71 9.68 14.62 6.43
N SER A 72 10.15 13.61 5.70
CA SER A 72 9.82 13.42 4.28
C SER A 72 8.30 13.25 4.08
N SER A 73 7.66 12.48 4.94
CA SER A 73 6.21 12.27 4.92
C SER A 73 5.46 13.58 5.20
N GLN A 74 5.88 14.36 6.20
CA GLN A 74 5.29 15.66 6.50
C GLN A 74 5.46 16.66 5.35
N ARG A 75 6.62 16.69 4.70
CA ARG A 75 6.85 17.55 3.51
C ARG A 75 5.83 17.30 2.41
N LEU A 76 5.38 16.05 2.22
CA LEU A 76 4.32 15.73 1.26
C LEU A 76 2.94 16.14 1.77
N LEU A 77 2.63 15.88 3.05
CA LEU A 77 1.30 16.15 3.62
C LEU A 77 0.99 17.66 3.71
N ILE A 78 2.01 18.51 3.88
CA ILE A 78 1.81 19.98 3.84
C ILE A 78 1.81 20.55 2.42
N ASN A 79 2.15 19.76 1.41
CA ASN A 79 2.17 20.23 0.02
C ASN A 79 0.76 20.23 -0.56
N ARG A 80 0.24 21.42 -0.83
CA ARG A 80 -1.14 21.65 -1.31
C ARG A 80 -1.44 21.06 -2.69
N SER A 81 -0.43 20.71 -3.47
CA SER A 81 -0.62 20.06 -4.77
C SER A 81 -0.80 18.55 -4.68
N VAL A 82 -0.51 17.93 -3.52
CA VAL A 82 -0.64 16.48 -3.34
C VAL A 82 -2.10 16.14 -3.12
N GLU A 83 -2.64 15.29 -3.98
CA GLU A 83 -4.03 14.80 -3.95
C GLU A 83 -4.13 13.35 -3.46
N ALA A 84 -3.01 12.63 -3.41
CA ALA A 84 -2.87 11.33 -2.78
C ALA A 84 -1.42 11.14 -2.31
N ALA A 85 -1.21 10.42 -1.21
CA ALA A 85 0.13 10.17 -0.68
C ALA A 85 0.38 8.69 -0.44
N VAL A 86 1.59 8.23 -0.74
CA VAL A 86 2.05 6.85 -0.49
C VAL A 86 3.30 6.89 0.36
N PHE A 87 3.30 6.16 1.47
CA PHE A 87 4.40 6.11 2.42
C PHE A 87 4.89 4.68 2.60
N GLU A 88 6.18 4.45 2.34
CA GLU A 88 6.88 3.27 2.78
C GLU A 88 7.28 3.44 4.24
N ASN A 89 6.89 2.51 5.10
CA ASN A 89 7.11 2.54 6.54
C ASN A 89 7.94 1.33 6.96
N SER A 90 9.18 1.56 7.41
CA SER A 90 9.99 0.49 8.00
C SER A 90 9.64 0.33 9.48
N SER A 91 9.92 -0.86 10.05
CA SER A 91 9.73 -1.12 11.47
C SER A 91 10.54 -0.15 12.34
N ARG A 92 11.78 0.15 11.93
CA ARG A 92 12.64 1.12 12.61
C ARG A 92 12.03 2.52 12.63
N MET A 93 11.49 2.99 11.50
CA MET A 93 10.83 4.30 11.43
C MET A 93 9.59 4.36 12.33
N ILE A 94 8.76 3.30 12.32
CA ILE A 94 7.57 3.23 13.20
C ILE A 94 7.97 3.31 14.67
N LEU A 95 9.06 2.64 15.08
CA LEU A 95 9.53 2.62 16.46
C LEU A 95 10.18 3.94 16.89
N SER A 96 10.97 4.57 16.01
CA SER A 96 11.74 5.76 16.36
C SER A 96 10.96 7.06 16.24
N GLU A 97 10.09 7.18 15.25
CA GLU A 97 9.44 8.44 14.87
C GLU A 97 7.90 8.33 14.85
N GLY A 98 7.36 7.11 14.74
CA GLY A 98 5.94 6.87 14.52
C GLY A 98 5.52 7.15 13.07
N LEU A 99 4.25 6.94 12.77
CA LEU A 99 3.67 7.31 11.48
C LEU A 99 3.42 8.82 11.42
N ALA A 100 3.67 9.42 10.26
CA ALA A 100 3.46 10.86 10.05
C ALA A 100 1.98 11.24 9.85
N TYR A 101 1.08 10.28 9.94
CA TYR A 101 -0.37 10.44 9.76
C TYR A 101 -1.13 9.64 10.83
N ASP A 102 -2.32 10.11 11.16
CA ASP A 102 -3.21 9.51 12.17
C ASP A 102 -4.08 8.38 11.60
N LYS A 103 -4.50 8.49 10.35
CA LYS A 103 -5.35 7.53 9.64
C LYS A 103 -4.97 7.44 8.17
N CYS A 104 -5.20 6.27 7.57
CA CYS A 104 -4.98 6.03 6.14
C CYS A 104 -6.20 5.35 5.48
N ALA A 105 -6.33 5.56 4.18
CA ALA A 105 -7.36 4.90 3.37
C ALA A 105 -7.00 3.43 3.10
N VAL A 106 -5.71 3.14 2.93
CA VAL A 106 -5.22 1.79 2.69
C VAL A 106 -3.96 1.53 3.50
N GLY A 107 -3.95 0.46 4.27
CA GLY A 107 -2.78 -0.07 4.98
C GLY A 107 -2.33 -1.39 4.34
N VAL A 108 -1.09 -1.46 3.85
CA VAL A 108 -0.52 -2.67 3.25
C VAL A 108 0.49 -3.27 4.21
N VAL A 109 0.37 -4.57 4.52
CA VAL A 109 1.39 -5.33 5.26
C VAL A 109 1.81 -6.54 4.44
N THR A 110 3.12 -6.64 4.14
CA THR A 110 3.64 -7.65 3.22
C THR A 110 4.09 -8.93 3.90
N ASP A 111 4.74 -8.80 5.03
CA ASP A 111 5.34 -9.92 5.76
C ASP A 111 5.75 -9.48 7.16
N MET A 112 5.99 -10.44 8.05
CA MET A 112 6.49 -10.21 9.40
C MET A 112 7.89 -10.81 9.62
N LEU A 113 8.72 -10.79 8.59
CA LEU A 113 10.09 -11.27 8.71
C LEU A 113 10.97 -10.21 9.39
N ASN A 114 11.71 -10.63 10.41
CA ASN A 114 12.67 -9.74 11.06
C ASN A 114 13.99 -9.76 10.26
N HIS A 115 14.16 -8.80 9.37
CA HIS A 115 15.41 -8.60 8.61
C HIS A 115 16.18 -7.35 9.04
N GLU A 116 15.56 -6.51 9.90
CA GLU A 116 16.21 -5.34 10.47
C GLU A 116 16.76 -5.69 11.84
N ASP A 117 17.96 -5.21 12.17
CA ASP A 117 18.44 -5.23 13.55
C ASP A 117 17.66 -4.18 14.34
N LEU A 118 16.76 -4.62 15.21
CA LEU A 118 15.89 -3.81 16.05
C LEU A 118 16.16 -4.03 17.54
N THR A 119 17.32 -4.61 17.89
CA THR A 119 17.70 -4.89 19.29
C THR A 119 17.81 -3.64 20.16
N ASP A 120 18.16 -2.50 19.57
CA ASP A 120 18.17 -1.19 20.21
C ASP A 120 16.76 -0.70 20.63
N PHE A 121 15.69 -1.32 20.09
CA PHE A 121 14.29 -1.12 20.48
C PHE A 121 13.72 -2.28 21.28
N TYR A 122 14.55 -3.22 21.72
CA TYR A 122 14.14 -4.44 22.44
C TYR A 122 13.17 -5.32 21.65
N ILE A 123 13.28 -5.31 20.31
CA ILE A 123 12.53 -6.17 19.41
C ILE A 123 13.41 -7.37 19.04
N GLU A 124 13.23 -8.47 19.74
CA GLU A 124 13.99 -9.71 19.57
C GLU A 124 13.10 -10.87 19.13
N GLU A 125 11.81 -10.80 19.40
CA GLU A 125 10.82 -11.85 19.12
C GLU A 125 9.79 -11.40 18.09
N ASP A 126 9.24 -12.36 17.34
CA ASP A 126 8.24 -12.11 16.31
C ASP A 126 6.97 -11.44 16.86
N GLU A 127 6.58 -11.76 18.10
CA GLU A 127 5.45 -11.11 18.78
C GLU A 127 5.64 -9.60 18.97
N HIS A 128 6.88 -9.16 19.18
CA HIS A 128 7.19 -7.73 19.30
C HIS A 128 7.07 -7.05 17.92
N LEU A 129 7.58 -7.71 16.88
CA LEU A 129 7.46 -7.21 15.50
C LEU A 129 5.99 -7.12 15.06
N PHE A 130 5.17 -8.11 15.45
CA PHE A 130 3.72 -8.07 15.22
C PHE A 130 3.09 -6.79 15.76
N LYS A 131 3.41 -6.38 16.99
CA LYS A 131 2.88 -5.15 17.60
C LYS A 131 3.32 -3.89 16.84
N VAL A 132 4.53 -3.90 16.28
CA VAL A 132 5.04 -2.78 15.47
C VAL A 132 4.28 -2.67 14.16
N LEU A 133 4.17 -3.77 13.40
CA LEU A 133 3.52 -3.78 12.09
C LEU A 133 2.00 -3.67 12.18
N ARG A 134 1.40 -4.13 13.28
CA ARG A 134 0.00 -3.90 13.61
C ARG A 134 -0.37 -2.41 13.53
N THR A 135 0.55 -1.50 13.91
CA THR A 135 0.33 -0.05 13.84
C THR A 135 -0.15 0.39 12.45
N GLN A 136 0.33 -0.27 11.38
CA GLN A 136 -0.11 0.06 10.01
C GLN A 136 -1.58 -0.31 9.76
N VAL A 137 -2.11 -1.31 10.45
CA VAL A 137 -3.52 -1.74 10.35
C VAL A 137 -4.42 -0.93 11.29
N ASP A 138 -3.94 -0.62 12.50
CA ASP A 138 -4.68 0.17 13.51
C ASP A 138 -5.02 1.60 13.01
N VAL A 139 -4.25 2.13 12.07
CA VAL A 139 -4.49 3.45 11.47
C VAL A 139 -5.37 3.41 10.22
N VAL A 140 -5.86 2.26 9.80
CA VAL A 140 -6.82 2.17 8.69
C VAL A 140 -8.14 2.80 9.11
N LEU A 141 -8.74 3.60 8.22
CA LEU A 141 -10.07 4.18 8.44
C LEU A 141 -11.15 3.08 8.50
N PRO A 142 -12.27 3.27 9.22
CA PRO A 142 -13.38 2.32 9.23
C PRO A 142 -13.99 2.05 7.85
N ASP A 143 -13.91 3.03 6.93
CA ASP A 143 -14.29 2.90 5.52
C ASP A 143 -13.08 2.58 4.62
N GLY A 144 -11.90 2.40 5.21
CA GLY A 144 -10.66 2.04 4.54
C GLY A 144 -10.48 0.53 4.36
N VAL A 145 -9.27 0.16 3.91
CA VAL A 145 -8.95 -1.24 3.58
C VAL A 145 -7.55 -1.62 4.06
N ALA A 146 -7.44 -2.75 4.76
CA ALA A 146 -6.15 -3.41 4.96
C ALA A 146 -5.89 -4.39 3.80
N VAL A 147 -4.69 -4.31 3.22
CA VAL A 147 -4.20 -5.23 2.18
C VAL A 147 -3.14 -6.12 2.80
N LEU A 148 -3.44 -7.41 2.94
CA LEU A 148 -2.68 -8.34 3.75
C LEU A 148 -2.22 -9.56 2.93
N ASN A 149 -0.98 -9.99 3.14
CA ASN A 149 -0.45 -11.19 2.53
C ASN A 149 -1.02 -12.45 3.18
N ALA A 150 -1.81 -13.23 2.46
CA ALA A 150 -2.41 -14.46 2.95
C ALA A 150 -1.43 -15.62 3.14
N ALA A 151 -0.21 -15.52 2.59
CA ALA A 151 0.81 -16.54 2.74
C ALA A 151 1.61 -16.43 4.06
N ASP A 152 1.49 -15.31 4.77
CA ASP A 152 2.12 -15.10 6.08
C ASP A 152 1.06 -15.19 7.17
N HIS A 153 1.15 -16.21 8.03
CA HIS A 153 0.14 -16.48 9.06
C HIS A 153 0.01 -15.35 10.08
N MET A 154 1.11 -14.67 10.44
CA MET A 154 1.08 -13.55 11.36
C MET A 154 0.42 -12.31 10.71
N VAL A 155 0.63 -12.11 9.42
CA VAL A 155 -0.06 -11.04 8.67
C VAL A 155 -1.55 -11.31 8.58
N VAL A 156 -1.96 -12.58 8.42
CA VAL A 156 -3.36 -12.98 8.41
C VAL A 156 -4.08 -12.63 9.72
N GLU A 157 -3.42 -12.76 10.87
CA GLU A 157 -3.99 -12.42 12.19
C GLU A 157 -4.32 -10.93 12.32
N LEU A 158 -3.67 -10.05 11.54
CA LEU A 158 -3.99 -8.62 11.52
C LEU A 158 -5.39 -8.31 10.97
N ALA A 159 -5.99 -9.24 10.22
CA ALA A 159 -7.32 -9.05 9.65
C ALA A 159 -8.39 -8.82 10.72
N ASP A 160 -8.31 -9.53 11.85
CA ASP A 160 -9.25 -9.43 12.97
C ASP A 160 -9.09 -8.12 13.78
N LEU A 161 -7.99 -7.38 13.53
CA LEU A 161 -7.67 -6.13 14.21
C LEU A 161 -7.97 -4.89 13.36
N CYS A 162 -8.38 -5.08 12.10
CA CYS A 162 -8.68 -3.97 11.19
C CYS A 162 -10.10 -3.45 11.42
N ASP A 163 -10.23 -2.14 11.68
CA ASP A 163 -11.55 -1.48 11.76
C ASP A 163 -12.25 -1.39 10.39
N GLY A 164 -11.49 -1.43 9.30
CA GLY A 164 -11.97 -1.36 7.92
C GLY A 164 -12.18 -2.74 7.28
N LYS A 165 -12.27 -2.75 5.95
CA LYS A 165 -12.33 -3.99 5.17
C LYS A 165 -10.94 -4.58 4.98
N VAL A 166 -10.90 -5.87 4.61
CA VAL A 166 -9.66 -6.58 4.28
C VAL A 166 -9.68 -7.05 2.83
N ILE A 167 -8.56 -6.91 2.15
CA ILE A 167 -8.27 -7.60 0.88
C ILE A 167 -7.04 -8.47 1.12
N PHE A 168 -7.19 -9.77 1.01
CA PHE A 168 -6.04 -10.67 1.00
C PHE A 168 -5.44 -10.77 -0.39
N TYR A 169 -4.11 -10.87 -0.44
CA TYR A 169 -3.42 -11.23 -1.66
C TYR A 169 -2.47 -12.42 -1.46
N ALA A 170 -2.29 -13.24 -2.50
CA ALA A 170 -1.41 -14.39 -2.47
C ALA A 170 -0.94 -14.81 -3.87
N LEU A 171 0.21 -15.48 -3.95
CA LEU A 171 0.65 -16.16 -5.18
C LEU A 171 -0.15 -17.45 -5.44
N ASP A 172 -0.65 -18.06 -4.38
CA ASP A 172 -1.41 -19.31 -4.42
C ASP A 172 -2.90 -19.02 -4.18
N ALA A 173 -3.73 -19.33 -5.17
CA ALA A 173 -5.18 -19.17 -5.11
C ALA A 173 -5.86 -20.20 -4.19
N ASP A 174 -5.19 -21.33 -3.92
CA ASP A 174 -5.76 -22.48 -3.19
C ASP A 174 -5.54 -22.38 -1.67
N LEU A 175 -4.97 -21.27 -1.17
CA LEU A 175 -4.82 -21.07 0.27
C LEU A 175 -6.17 -21.04 0.97
N ASP A 176 -6.29 -21.81 2.05
CA ASP A 176 -7.49 -21.88 2.89
C ASP A 176 -8.02 -20.51 3.31
N VAL A 177 -7.11 -19.57 3.60
CA VAL A 177 -7.44 -18.18 3.95
C VAL A 177 -8.17 -17.48 2.81
N ILE A 178 -7.65 -17.59 1.59
CA ILE A 178 -8.27 -17.03 0.39
C ILE A 178 -9.65 -17.65 0.15
N ALA A 179 -9.74 -18.99 0.23
CA ALA A 179 -11.00 -19.70 0.02
C ALA A 179 -12.07 -19.29 1.04
N LYS A 180 -11.74 -19.23 2.34
CA LYS A 180 -12.66 -18.82 3.40
C LYS A 180 -13.10 -17.36 3.26
N HIS A 181 -12.17 -16.47 2.95
CA HIS A 181 -12.43 -15.04 2.78
C HIS A 181 -13.38 -14.79 1.59
N ARG A 182 -13.14 -15.45 0.47
CA ARG A 182 -14.03 -15.41 -0.70
C ARG A 182 -15.41 -16.02 -0.41
N ALA A 183 -15.47 -17.12 0.34
CA ALA A 183 -16.76 -17.73 0.72
C ALA A 183 -17.63 -16.78 1.57
N ALA A 184 -17.00 -15.84 2.31
CA ALA A 184 -17.67 -14.76 3.03
C ALA A 184 -18.11 -13.59 2.12
N GLY A 185 -17.85 -13.66 0.79
CA GLY A 185 -18.20 -12.59 -0.15
C GLY A 185 -17.15 -11.48 -0.27
N GLU A 186 -16.01 -11.64 0.39
CA GLU A 186 -14.97 -10.62 0.48
C GLU A 186 -14.01 -10.64 -0.72
N ARG A 187 -13.15 -9.61 -0.80
CA ARG A 187 -12.25 -9.38 -1.94
C ARG A 187 -10.88 -10.03 -1.73
N ALA A 188 -10.35 -10.64 -2.79
CA ALA A 188 -9.01 -11.19 -2.82
C ALA A 188 -8.32 -10.93 -4.16
N VAL A 189 -6.97 -10.90 -4.16
CA VAL A 189 -6.13 -10.78 -5.36
C VAL A 189 -5.11 -11.91 -5.35
N PHE A 190 -5.08 -12.72 -6.41
CA PHE A 190 -4.18 -13.89 -6.46
C PHE A 190 -3.71 -14.21 -7.88
N LEU A 191 -2.78 -15.14 -7.98
CA LEU A 191 -2.41 -15.73 -9.27
C LEU A 191 -3.19 -17.02 -9.51
N GLN A 192 -3.76 -17.13 -10.69
CA GLN A 192 -4.36 -18.35 -11.19
C GLN A 192 -3.96 -18.52 -12.67
N ASP A 193 -3.42 -19.69 -13.01
CA ASP A 193 -2.94 -19.98 -14.37
C ASP A 193 -2.01 -18.88 -14.94
N ASN A 194 -1.11 -18.38 -14.11
CA ASN A 194 -0.19 -17.28 -14.41
C ASN A 194 -0.87 -15.93 -14.75
N ASN A 195 -2.15 -15.77 -14.42
CA ASN A 195 -2.89 -14.52 -14.53
C ASN A 195 -3.10 -13.88 -13.16
N ILE A 196 -3.08 -12.55 -13.12
CA ILE A 196 -3.51 -11.78 -11.96
C ILE A 196 -5.05 -11.76 -11.99
N VAL A 197 -5.66 -12.20 -10.89
CA VAL A 197 -7.11 -12.29 -10.76
C VAL A 197 -7.57 -11.43 -9.59
N LEU A 198 -8.60 -10.63 -9.82
CA LEU A 198 -9.39 -9.92 -8.81
C LEU A 198 -10.64 -10.75 -8.53
N ALA A 199 -10.88 -11.09 -7.28
CA ALA A 199 -12.08 -11.85 -6.91
C ALA A 199 -12.90 -11.10 -5.84
N THR A 200 -14.24 -11.13 -6.00
CA THR A 200 -15.18 -10.72 -4.98
C THR A 200 -16.15 -11.89 -4.77
N GLY A 201 -16.03 -12.58 -3.66
CA GLY A 201 -16.75 -13.81 -3.44
C GLY A 201 -16.45 -14.83 -4.54
N VAL A 202 -17.48 -15.24 -5.29
CA VAL A 202 -17.36 -16.19 -6.40
C VAL A 202 -17.05 -15.53 -7.74
N GLU A 203 -17.25 -14.22 -7.84
CA GLU A 203 -16.99 -13.47 -9.08
C GLU A 203 -15.49 -13.22 -9.26
N GLU A 204 -14.98 -13.50 -10.44
CA GLU A 204 -13.57 -13.32 -10.80
C GLU A 204 -13.42 -12.44 -12.03
N THR A 205 -12.44 -11.55 -11.97
CA THR A 205 -12.02 -10.72 -13.10
C THR A 205 -10.54 -10.96 -13.37
N VAL A 206 -10.23 -11.54 -14.52
CA VAL A 206 -8.85 -11.71 -14.98
C VAL A 206 -8.32 -10.34 -15.42
N LEU A 207 -7.27 -9.88 -14.74
CA LEU A 207 -6.69 -8.57 -15.02
C LEU A 207 -5.73 -8.61 -16.22
N LEU A 208 -4.66 -9.39 -16.08
CA LEU A 208 -3.67 -9.63 -17.16
C LEU A 208 -2.72 -10.78 -16.76
N PRO A 209 -2.09 -11.44 -17.73
CA PRO A 209 -1.06 -12.44 -17.42
C PRO A 209 0.24 -11.78 -16.94
N VAL A 210 0.93 -12.44 -15.99
CA VAL A 210 2.23 -11.97 -15.46
C VAL A 210 3.27 -11.83 -16.58
N SER A 211 3.18 -12.67 -17.61
CA SER A 211 4.06 -12.61 -18.80
C SER A 211 3.97 -11.31 -19.60
N SER A 212 2.87 -10.57 -19.48
CA SER A 212 2.70 -9.24 -20.09
C SER A 212 3.44 -8.14 -19.34
N LEU A 213 3.92 -8.41 -18.14
CA LEU A 213 4.66 -7.44 -17.34
C LEU A 213 6.12 -7.36 -17.81
N LYS A 214 6.72 -6.17 -17.65
CA LYS A 214 8.18 -6.01 -17.86
C LYS A 214 8.95 -6.94 -16.89
N PRO A 215 10.12 -7.47 -17.27
CA PRO A 215 10.85 -8.51 -16.50
C PRO A 215 11.06 -8.17 -15.01
N THR A 216 11.34 -6.91 -14.69
CA THR A 216 11.54 -6.47 -13.29
C THR A 216 10.31 -6.64 -12.41
N LYS A 217 9.10 -6.60 -12.97
CA LYS A 217 7.82 -6.82 -12.27
C LYS A 217 7.42 -8.29 -12.29
N ALA A 218 7.62 -8.95 -13.43
CA ALA A 218 7.35 -10.38 -13.57
C ALA A 218 8.22 -11.23 -12.63
N ALA A 219 9.40 -10.73 -12.23
CA ALA A 219 10.28 -11.38 -11.25
C ALA A 219 9.81 -11.23 -9.80
N GLN A 220 8.84 -10.35 -9.53
CA GLN A 220 8.29 -10.10 -8.17
C GLN A 220 6.76 -9.99 -8.24
N PRO A 221 6.08 -11.07 -8.63
CA PRO A 221 4.62 -11.03 -8.82
C PRO A 221 3.87 -10.74 -7.52
N GLU A 222 4.38 -11.17 -6.37
CA GLU A 222 3.79 -10.88 -5.05
C GLU A 222 3.69 -9.38 -4.78
N CYS A 223 4.74 -8.61 -5.12
CA CYS A 223 4.70 -7.15 -5.00
C CYS A 223 3.67 -6.52 -5.94
N VAL A 224 3.47 -7.11 -7.12
CA VAL A 224 2.45 -6.64 -8.06
C VAL A 224 1.06 -6.91 -7.51
N LEU A 225 0.80 -8.08 -6.93
CA LEU A 225 -0.49 -8.41 -6.31
C LEU A 225 -0.84 -7.45 -5.17
N ALA A 226 0.12 -7.15 -4.29
CA ALA A 226 -0.06 -6.17 -3.21
C ALA A 226 -0.43 -4.79 -3.75
N ALA A 227 0.29 -4.31 -4.78
CA ALA A 227 0.02 -3.02 -5.40
C ALA A 227 -1.33 -2.97 -6.13
N VAL A 228 -1.71 -4.06 -6.81
CA VAL A 228 -3.03 -4.22 -7.45
C VAL A 228 -4.13 -4.17 -6.41
N ALA A 229 -3.99 -4.92 -5.31
CA ALA A 229 -4.98 -4.94 -4.23
C ALA A 229 -5.15 -3.54 -3.61
N ALA A 230 -4.06 -2.81 -3.38
CA ALA A 230 -4.12 -1.45 -2.86
C ALA A 230 -4.77 -0.46 -3.84
N ALA A 231 -4.45 -0.56 -5.12
CA ALA A 231 -5.08 0.28 -6.16
C ALA A 231 -6.59 -0.02 -6.28
N TRP A 232 -6.96 -1.29 -6.24
CA TRP A 232 -8.36 -1.71 -6.26
C TRP A 232 -9.11 -1.28 -4.98
N ALA A 233 -8.44 -1.30 -3.82
CA ALA A 233 -8.99 -0.77 -2.57
C ALA A 233 -9.34 0.73 -2.67
N LEU A 234 -8.54 1.50 -3.42
CA LEU A 234 -8.80 2.92 -3.71
C LEU A 234 -9.87 3.16 -4.78
N GLY A 235 -10.50 2.11 -5.31
CA GLY A 235 -11.53 2.22 -6.34
C GLY A 235 -11.00 2.44 -7.76
N ILE A 236 -9.71 2.21 -8.01
CA ILE A 236 -9.16 2.26 -9.37
C ILE A 236 -9.69 1.06 -10.16
N THR A 237 -10.20 1.30 -11.37
CA THR A 237 -10.83 0.25 -12.17
C THR A 237 -9.81 -0.76 -12.72
N PRO A 238 -10.22 -2.02 -12.96
CA PRO A 238 -9.33 -3.05 -13.50
C PRO A 238 -8.62 -2.65 -14.79
N GLU A 239 -9.29 -1.89 -15.67
CA GLU A 239 -8.73 -1.42 -16.94
C GLU A 239 -7.58 -0.42 -16.70
N LEU A 240 -7.75 0.53 -15.77
CA LEU A 240 -6.72 1.49 -15.41
C LEU A 240 -5.55 0.82 -14.70
N ILE A 241 -5.82 -0.16 -13.82
CA ILE A 241 -4.78 -0.95 -13.17
C ILE A 241 -3.96 -1.70 -14.22
N SER A 242 -4.61 -2.39 -15.17
CA SER A 242 -3.94 -3.11 -16.25
C SER A 242 -3.07 -2.17 -17.09
N ALA A 243 -3.61 -1.04 -17.55
CA ALA A 243 -2.88 -0.05 -18.33
C ALA A 243 -1.67 0.52 -17.55
N GLY A 244 -1.86 0.81 -16.27
CA GLY A 244 -0.81 1.29 -15.38
C GLY A 244 0.31 0.26 -15.18
N LEU A 245 -0.03 -1.02 -14.97
CA LEU A 245 0.95 -2.09 -14.85
C LEU A 245 1.78 -2.26 -16.12
N MET A 246 1.20 -2.17 -17.29
CA MET A 246 1.94 -2.29 -18.56
C MET A 246 2.88 -1.12 -18.80
N THR A 247 2.50 0.08 -18.37
CA THR A 247 3.25 1.32 -18.65
C THR A 247 4.25 1.69 -17.57
N PHE A 248 4.20 1.11 -16.37
CA PHE A 248 5.12 1.42 -15.28
C PHE A 248 6.58 1.20 -15.67
N GLU A 249 7.42 2.18 -15.36
CA GLU A 249 8.88 2.09 -15.50
C GLU A 249 9.54 2.22 -14.11
N SER A 250 10.37 1.24 -13.75
CA SER A 250 11.03 1.21 -12.44
C SER A 250 12.10 2.30 -12.25
N LYS A 251 12.57 2.93 -13.32
CA LYS A 251 13.50 4.07 -13.26
C LYS A 251 12.74 5.38 -13.46
N PRO A 252 12.92 6.38 -12.57
CA PRO A 252 12.34 7.70 -12.79
C PRO A 252 12.91 8.28 -14.09
N LYS A 253 12.08 9.00 -14.85
CA LYS A 253 12.57 9.76 -16.01
C LYS A 253 13.63 10.73 -15.51
N LYS A 254 14.87 10.63 -16.02
CA LYS A 254 15.90 11.65 -15.79
C LYS A 254 15.41 12.94 -16.47
N THR A 255 15.14 13.95 -15.69
CA THR A 255 14.94 15.30 -16.22
C THR A 255 16.34 15.80 -16.59
N ASN A 256 16.64 15.88 -17.88
CA ASN A 256 17.81 16.62 -18.37
C ASN A 256 17.48 18.11 -18.14
N TYR A 257 18.18 18.73 -17.19
CA TYR A 257 18.39 20.17 -17.13
C TYR A 257 19.75 20.51 -17.70
#